data_f912b6c83ecb1959ad0a480f797983a8
#
_entry.id   f912b6c83ecb1959ad0a480f797983a8
#
_cell.length_a   1.000
_cell.length_b   1.000
_cell.length_c   1.000
_cell.angle_alpha   90.00
_cell.angle_beta   90.00
_cell.angle_gamma   90.00
#
_symmetry.space_group_name_H-M   'P 1'
#
loop_
_entity.id
_entity.type
_entity.pdbx_description
1 polymer ?
#
loop_
_entity_poly.entity_id
_entity_poly.type
_entity_poly.pdbx_seq_one_letter_code
_entity_poly.pdbx_strand_id
1 'polypeptide(L)'
;MVSNSIPPLALSVRQPSAWAIIHGGKVIENRTLGSIKSGKMDCRRVAIHAAKGLRQREYAWSALKMQALGVTPPRPEVLVRGAIIGHVDVVDIVRESDSPWFGRHWGLVLENPVALETPIPAVGRLGYFPWQPGGEMAKPASWMLHFDRPNRDDATLDLFSKTHLTFKVPPAKPGRSAKR
;
A
#
# COMPACT_ATOMS: atom_id res chain seq x y z
N MET A 1 3.57 21.82 18.87
CA MET A 1 4.34 20.56 18.83
C MET A 1 3.40 19.44 18.39
N VAL A 2 3.57 18.90 17.19
CA VAL A 2 2.76 17.75 16.73
C VAL A 2 3.24 16.55 17.53
N SER A 3 2.34 15.96 18.35
CA SER A 3 2.65 14.75 19.12
C SER A 3 3.09 13.64 18.15
N ASN A 4 4.32 13.21 18.26
CA ASN A 4 4.92 12.12 17.44
C ASN A 4 4.45 10.73 17.96
N SER A 5 3.36 10.69 18.74
CA SER A 5 2.81 9.45 19.25
C SER A 5 2.09 8.68 18.16
N ILE A 6 2.34 7.38 18.11
CA ILE A 6 1.68 6.46 17.17
C ILE A 6 0.18 6.44 17.50
N PRO A 7 -0.72 6.63 16.51
CA PRO A 7 -2.16 6.69 16.78
C PRO A 7 -2.69 5.35 17.32
N PRO A 8 -3.71 5.38 18.19
CA PRO A 8 -4.25 4.18 18.84
C PRO A 8 -5.09 3.30 17.92
N LEU A 9 -5.54 3.85 16.78
CA LEU A 9 -6.23 3.10 15.75
C LEU A 9 -5.28 2.77 14.61
N ALA A 10 -5.38 1.55 14.08
CA ALA A 10 -4.63 1.09 12.93
C ALA A 10 -5.53 0.68 11.78
N LEU A 11 -4.97 0.71 10.58
CA LEU A 11 -5.53 0.18 9.34
C LEU A 11 -4.63 -0.93 8.82
N SER A 12 -5.19 -2.15 8.66
CA SER A 12 -4.45 -3.24 8.02
C SER A 12 -4.41 -3.06 6.51
N VAL A 13 -3.20 -3.08 5.97
CA VAL A 13 -2.92 -3.01 4.54
C VAL A 13 -1.96 -4.13 4.16
N ARG A 14 -2.23 -4.84 3.06
CA ARG A 14 -1.34 -5.88 2.56
C ARG A 14 -0.09 -5.30 1.92
N GLN A 15 1.00 -6.04 2.01
CA GLN A 15 2.21 -5.73 1.27
C GLN A 15 2.03 -6.01 -0.25
N PRO A 16 2.72 -5.28 -1.13
CA PRO A 16 3.64 -4.18 -0.89
C PRO A 16 2.96 -2.81 -0.71
N SER A 17 1.62 -2.75 -0.73
CA SER A 17 0.87 -1.49 -0.60
C SER A 17 1.13 -0.78 0.74
N ALA A 18 1.26 -1.52 1.84
CA ALA A 18 1.59 -0.93 3.13
C ALA A 18 2.96 -0.22 3.10
N TRP A 19 3.96 -0.86 2.50
CA TRP A 19 5.26 -0.23 2.26
C TRP A 19 5.14 0.99 1.36
N ALA A 20 4.36 0.89 0.27
CA ALA A 20 4.19 2.00 -0.67
C ALA A 20 3.50 3.22 -0.06
N ILE A 21 2.58 3.04 0.89
CA ILE A 21 1.98 4.13 1.64
C ILE A 21 3.04 4.89 2.44
N ILE A 22 3.95 4.20 3.09
CA ILE A 22 4.96 4.82 3.97
C ILE A 22 6.16 5.33 3.19
N HIS A 23 6.63 4.59 2.16
CA HIS A 23 7.91 4.84 1.50
C HIS A 23 7.81 5.05 -0.01
N GLY A 24 6.71 4.63 -0.64
CA GLY A 24 6.58 4.58 -2.10
C GLY A 24 5.66 5.66 -2.68
N GLY A 25 5.26 6.66 -1.91
CA GLY A 25 4.41 7.76 -2.39
C GLY A 25 3.00 7.35 -2.79
N LYS A 26 2.47 6.26 -2.23
CA LYS A 26 1.10 5.82 -2.46
C LYS A 26 0.13 6.68 -1.64
N VAL A 27 -0.52 7.64 -2.31
CA VAL A 27 -1.42 8.64 -1.72
C VAL A 27 -2.88 8.23 -1.66
N ILE A 28 -3.24 7.06 -2.19
CA ILE A 28 -4.62 6.54 -2.11
C ILE A 28 -4.61 5.06 -1.75
N GLU A 29 -5.33 4.71 -0.70
CA GLU A 29 -5.63 3.33 -0.34
C GLU A 29 -7.03 2.94 -0.80
N ASN A 30 -7.11 2.00 -1.74
CA ASN A 30 -8.37 1.59 -2.35
C ASN A 30 -9.19 0.69 -1.43
N ARG A 31 -10.47 1.02 -1.26
CA ARG A 31 -11.41 0.27 -0.42
C ARG A 31 -12.77 0.13 -1.12
N THR A 32 -13.55 -0.86 -0.71
CA THR A 32 -14.97 -0.92 -1.09
C THR A 32 -15.79 -0.06 -0.13
N LEU A 33 -16.94 0.45 -0.60
CA LEU A 33 -17.86 1.18 0.28
C LEU A 33 -18.29 0.34 1.48
N GLY A 34 -18.52 -0.96 1.26
CA GLY A 34 -18.85 -1.89 2.35
C GLY A 34 -17.76 -1.95 3.42
N SER A 35 -16.47 -2.01 3.01
CA SER A 35 -15.35 -2.05 3.97
C SER A 35 -15.18 -0.72 4.71
N ILE A 36 -15.46 0.41 4.06
CA ILE A 36 -15.41 1.73 4.70
C ILE A 36 -16.49 1.83 5.79
N LYS A 37 -17.74 1.47 5.44
CA LYS A 37 -18.86 1.52 6.39
C LYS A 37 -18.69 0.52 7.55
N SER A 38 -18.42 -0.75 7.25
CA SER A 38 -18.23 -1.78 8.28
C SER A 38 -17.00 -1.56 9.13
N GLY A 39 -15.95 -0.99 8.54
CA GLY A 39 -14.69 -0.66 9.22
C GLY A 39 -14.70 0.68 9.94
N LYS A 40 -15.82 1.44 9.89
CA LYS A 40 -15.96 2.78 10.49
C LYS A 40 -14.80 3.71 10.12
N MET A 41 -14.43 3.67 8.83
CA MET A 41 -13.32 4.47 8.32
C MET A 41 -13.79 5.91 8.09
N ASP A 42 -13.01 6.86 8.59
CA ASP A 42 -13.24 8.29 8.50
C ASP A 42 -11.89 9.03 8.35
N CYS A 43 -11.95 10.36 8.25
CA CYS A 43 -10.76 11.21 8.19
C CYS A 43 -10.13 11.34 9.56
N ARG A 44 -8.97 10.71 9.76
CA ARG A 44 -8.17 10.77 10.99
C ARG A 44 -6.75 10.26 10.77
N ARG A 45 -5.87 10.49 11.71
CA ARG A 45 -4.56 9.83 11.75
C ARG A 45 -4.72 8.37 12.18
N VAL A 46 -4.08 7.47 11.43
CA VAL A 46 -4.11 6.02 11.70
C VAL A 46 -2.72 5.41 11.55
N ALA A 47 -2.43 4.41 12.37
CA ALA A 47 -1.25 3.58 12.19
C ALA A 47 -1.45 2.64 10.99
N ILE A 48 -0.39 2.37 10.24
CA ILE A 48 -0.40 1.40 9.15
C ILE A 48 0.14 0.07 9.67
N HIS A 49 -0.78 -0.90 9.75
CA HIS A 49 -0.44 -2.28 10.04
C HIS A 49 -0.19 -3.05 8.74
N ALA A 50 1.03 -3.50 8.54
CA ALA A 50 1.37 -4.39 7.42
C ALA A 50 0.81 -5.79 7.70
N ALA A 51 -0.22 -6.20 6.98
CA ALA A 51 -0.91 -7.47 7.19
C ALA A 51 0.02 -8.68 7.01
N LYS A 52 -0.20 -9.76 7.78
CA LYS A 52 0.61 -11.01 7.70
C LYS A 52 0.48 -11.71 6.35
N GLY A 53 -0.74 -11.76 5.80
CA GLY A 53 -1.03 -12.48 4.56
C GLY A 53 -0.46 -11.76 3.33
N LEU A 54 0.27 -12.51 2.50
CA LEU A 54 0.74 -12.06 1.19
C LEU A 54 0.86 -13.30 0.28
N ARG A 55 0.16 -13.27 -0.85
CA ARG A 55 0.26 -14.30 -1.87
C ARG A 55 1.20 -13.84 -2.99
N GLN A 56 1.91 -14.79 -3.61
CA GLN A 56 2.85 -14.50 -4.70
C GLN A 56 2.19 -13.68 -5.83
N ARG A 57 1.00 -14.09 -6.27
CA ARG A 57 0.24 -13.39 -7.32
C ARG A 57 -0.13 -11.96 -6.92
N GLU A 58 -0.52 -11.73 -5.66
CA GLU A 58 -0.86 -10.40 -5.15
C GLU A 58 0.38 -9.48 -5.16
N TYR A 59 1.52 -10.01 -4.72
CA TYR A 59 2.78 -9.27 -4.74
C TYR A 59 3.18 -8.94 -6.19
N ALA A 60 3.23 -9.92 -7.08
CA ALA A 60 3.63 -9.73 -8.48
C ALA A 60 2.79 -8.66 -9.17
N TRP A 61 1.46 -8.73 -9.03
CA TRP A 61 0.53 -7.74 -9.57
C TRP A 61 0.79 -6.33 -9.02
N SER A 62 0.92 -6.21 -7.71
CA SER A 62 1.15 -4.91 -7.08
C SER A 62 2.52 -4.34 -7.44
N ALA A 63 3.54 -5.19 -7.54
CA ALA A 63 4.89 -4.78 -7.94
C ALA A 63 4.92 -4.25 -9.38
N LEU A 64 4.25 -4.93 -10.32
CA LEU A 64 4.12 -4.46 -11.71
C LEU A 64 3.40 -3.12 -11.79
N LYS A 65 2.29 -2.95 -11.05
CA LYS A 65 1.59 -1.67 -10.98
C LYS A 65 2.50 -0.55 -10.44
N MET A 66 3.24 -0.81 -9.38
CA MET A 66 4.18 0.15 -8.80
C MET A 66 5.30 0.51 -9.77
N GLN A 67 5.88 -0.47 -10.46
CA GLN A 67 6.91 -0.24 -11.47
C GLN A 67 6.39 0.62 -12.63
N ALA A 68 5.14 0.41 -13.07
CA ALA A 68 4.50 1.27 -14.08
C ALA A 68 4.33 2.72 -13.62
N LEU A 69 4.29 2.96 -12.31
CA LEU A 69 4.26 4.29 -11.68
C LEU A 69 5.66 4.83 -11.31
N GLY A 70 6.72 4.14 -11.70
CA GLY A 70 8.10 4.52 -11.38
C GLY A 70 8.54 4.17 -9.96
N VAL A 71 7.77 3.35 -9.24
CA VAL A 71 8.06 2.92 -7.87
C VAL A 71 8.51 1.46 -7.87
N THR A 72 9.70 1.19 -7.36
CA THR A 72 10.22 -0.19 -7.23
C THR A 72 10.04 -0.66 -5.78
N PRO A 73 9.08 -1.56 -5.51
CA PRO A 73 8.92 -2.10 -4.15
C PRO A 73 10.12 -2.98 -3.77
N PRO A 74 10.42 -3.14 -2.47
CA PRO A 74 11.40 -4.11 -2.00
C PRO A 74 11.04 -5.53 -2.44
N ARG A 75 12.02 -6.43 -2.41
CA ARG A 75 11.76 -7.85 -2.61
C ARG A 75 10.83 -8.40 -1.52
N PRO A 76 9.99 -9.42 -1.82
CA PRO A 76 8.94 -9.86 -0.90
C PRO A 76 9.48 -10.42 0.42
N GLU A 77 10.70 -10.97 0.44
CA GLU A 77 11.32 -11.53 1.64
C GLU A 77 11.70 -10.47 2.68
N VAL A 78 11.98 -9.23 2.27
CA VAL A 78 12.37 -8.15 3.20
C VAL A 78 11.18 -7.29 3.65
N LEU A 79 9.98 -7.52 3.09
CA LEU A 79 8.78 -6.78 3.47
C LEU A 79 8.30 -7.20 4.86
N VAL A 80 8.30 -6.26 5.78
CA VAL A 80 7.73 -6.48 7.14
C VAL A 80 6.25 -6.81 7.05
N ARG A 81 5.81 -7.83 7.79
CA ARG A 81 4.40 -8.27 7.85
C ARG A 81 4.02 -8.66 9.27
N GLY A 82 2.80 -8.34 9.68
CA GLY A 82 2.31 -8.56 11.05
C GLY A 82 2.82 -7.54 12.05
N ALA A 83 3.03 -6.29 11.61
CA ALA A 83 3.52 -5.22 12.47
C ALA A 83 2.97 -3.85 12.04
N ILE A 84 2.96 -2.90 12.96
CA ILE A 84 2.82 -1.47 12.66
C ILE A 84 4.16 -0.99 12.09
N ILE A 85 4.12 -0.34 10.93
CA ILE A 85 5.32 0.12 10.20
C ILE A 85 5.40 1.65 10.09
N GLY A 86 4.34 2.36 10.45
CA GLY A 86 4.25 3.80 10.37
C GLY A 86 2.85 4.29 10.63
N HIS A 87 2.60 5.55 10.32
CA HIS A 87 1.26 6.15 10.36
C HIS A 87 1.07 7.16 9.23
N VAL A 88 -0.19 7.50 8.95
CA VAL A 88 -0.60 8.49 7.95
C VAL A 88 -1.80 9.27 8.44
N ASP A 89 -2.08 10.40 7.83
CA ASP A 89 -3.34 11.11 7.95
C ASP A 89 -4.26 10.67 6.80
N VAL A 90 -5.45 10.19 7.12
CA VAL A 90 -6.55 10.03 6.16
C VAL A 90 -7.27 11.37 6.12
N VAL A 91 -7.16 12.08 5.01
CA VAL A 91 -7.66 13.46 4.87
C VAL A 91 -8.96 13.55 4.09
N ASP A 92 -9.28 12.54 3.28
CA ASP A 92 -10.52 12.49 2.52
C ASP A 92 -10.90 11.04 2.16
N ILE A 93 -12.17 10.84 1.79
CA ILE A 93 -12.71 9.57 1.28
C ILE A 93 -13.39 9.86 -0.05
N VAL A 94 -12.75 9.45 -1.14
CA VAL A 94 -13.16 9.83 -2.49
C VAL A 94 -13.74 8.66 -3.27
N ARG A 95 -14.69 8.97 -4.15
CA ARG A 95 -15.28 8.03 -5.12
C ARG A 95 -14.61 8.12 -6.48
N GLU A 96 -13.93 9.23 -6.77
CA GLU A 96 -13.24 9.51 -8.01
C GLU A 96 -11.92 10.22 -7.70
N SER A 97 -10.89 9.98 -8.49
CA SER A 97 -9.60 10.65 -8.35
C SER A 97 -8.78 10.44 -9.62
N ASP A 98 -8.04 11.47 -10.03
CA ASP A 98 -7.05 11.40 -11.11
C ASP A 98 -5.72 10.78 -10.68
N SER A 99 -5.57 10.43 -9.40
CA SER A 99 -4.37 9.78 -8.90
C SER A 99 -4.18 8.42 -9.57
N PRO A 100 -2.98 8.11 -10.09
CA PRO A 100 -2.70 6.81 -10.68
C PRO A 100 -2.75 5.66 -9.66
N TRP A 101 -2.78 5.98 -8.36
CA TRP A 101 -3.00 5.01 -7.29
C TRP A 101 -4.46 4.66 -7.08
N PHE A 102 -5.40 5.47 -7.64
CA PHE A 102 -6.81 5.22 -7.49
C PHE A 102 -7.26 4.00 -8.30
N GLY A 103 -8.09 3.17 -7.68
CA GLY A 103 -8.76 2.04 -8.32
C GLY A 103 -10.17 2.41 -8.78
N ARG A 104 -11.06 1.42 -8.87
CA ARG A 104 -12.40 1.60 -9.43
C ARG A 104 -13.51 1.85 -8.42
N HIS A 105 -13.23 1.88 -7.12
CA HIS A 105 -14.28 1.92 -6.10
C HIS A 105 -14.24 3.19 -5.27
N TRP A 106 -13.62 3.12 -4.13
CA TRP A 106 -13.44 4.21 -3.19
C TRP A 106 -11.99 4.28 -2.77
N GLY A 107 -11.53 5.46 -2.40
CA GLY A 107 -10.16 5.68 -1.96
C GLY A 107 -10.11 6.48 -0.67
N LEU A 108 -9.29 6.04 0.27
CA LEU A 108 -8.84 6.87 1.39
C LEU A 108 -7.67 7.71 0.87
N VAL A 109 -7.80 9.03 0.89
CA VAL A 109 -6.73 9.95 0.52
C VAL A 109 -5.78 10.08 1.70
N LEU A 110 -4.49 9.84 1.46
CA LEU A 110 -3.47 9.72 2.48
C LEU A 110 -2.45 10.83 2.35
N GLU A 111 -2.10 11.44 3.48
CA GLU A 111 -1.06 12.46 3.59
C GLU A 111 -0.15 12.19 4.79
N ASN A 112 0.95 12.93 4.86
CA ASN A 112 1.89 12.94 5.98
C ASN A 112 2.33 11.55 6.44
N PRO A 113 2.86 10.68 5.53
CA PRO A 113 3.36 9.37 5.93
C PRO A 113 4.59 9.54 6.83
N VAL A 114 4.57 8.83 7.96
CA VAL A 114 5.70 8.78 8.89
C VAL A 114 6.06 7.32 9.12
N ALA A 115 7.29 6.96 8.81
CA ALA A 115 7.83 5.63 9.07
C ALA A 115 8.19 5.46 10.55
N LEU A 116 8.00 4.27 11.09
CA LEU A 116 8.62 3.88 12.35
C LEU A 116 10.06 3.43 12.08
N GLU A 117 10.97 3.84 12.92
CA GLU A 117 12.35 3.35 12.90
C GLU A 117 12.41 1.84 13.15
N THR A 118 11.62 1.37 14.10
CA THR A 118 11.49 -0.05 14.41
C THR A 118 10.02 -0.47 14.31
N PRO A 119 9.67 -1.44 13.43
CA PRO A 119 8.33 -1.98 13.35
C PRO A 119 7.88 -2.62 14.66
N ILE A 120 6.62 -2.41 15.05
CA ILE A 120 6.05 -2.95 16.28
C ILE A 120 5.14 -4.12 15.95
N PRO A 121 5.46 -5.37 16.36
CA PRO A 121 4.58 -6.52 16.17
C PRO A 121 3.18 -6.24 16.71
N ALA A 122 2.15 -6.55 15.92
CA ALA A 122 0.76 -6.37 16.29
C ALA A 122 -0.15 -7.34 15.55
N VAL A 123 -1.28 -7.71 16.17
CA VAL A 123 -2.30 -8.54 15.54
C VAL A 123 -3.25 -7.67 14.74
N GLY A 124 -3.32 -7.87 13.42
CA GLY A 124 -4.18 -7.11 12.52
C GLY A 124 -5.64 -7.55 12.57
N ARG A 125 -6.53 -6.59 12.29
CA ARG A 125 -7.98 -6.81 12.12
C ARG A 125 -8.49 -6.08 10.89
N LEU A 126 -9.74 -6.30 10.52
CA LEU A 126 -10.40 -5.59 9.43
C LEU A 126 -10.88 -4.20 9.88
N GLY A 127 -10.92 -3.26 8.95
CA GLY A 127 -11.36 -1.89 9.21
C GLY A 127 -10.34 -1.08 10.01
N TYR A 128 -10.82 -0.02 10.65
CA TYR A 128 -10.07 0.64 11.72
C TYR A 128 -10.21 -0.18 13.00
N PHE A 129 -9.11 -0.43 13.66
CA PHE A 129 -9.11 -1.23 14.89
C PHE A 129 -8.14 -0.68 15.93
N PRO A 130 -8.49 -0.74 17.22
CA PRO A 130 -7.55 -0.48 18.28
C PRO A 130 -6.48 -1.56 18.28
N TRP A 131 -5.22 -1.17 18.37
CA TRP A 131 -4.10 -2.09 18.34
C TRP A 131 -3.26 -1.98 19.62
N GLN A 132 -2.54 -3.03 19.91
CA GLN A 132 -1.56 -3.09 21.00
C GLN A 132 -0.34 -3.87 20.50
N PRO A 133 0.86 -3.58 21.04
CA PRO A 133 2.04 -4.38 20.78
C PRO A 133 1.78 -5.84 21.19
N GLY A 134 2.16 -6.78 20.33
CA GLY A 134 2.00 -8.21 20.60
C GLY A 134 1.93 -9.04 19.33
N GLY A 135 1.98 -10.35 19.50
CA GLY A 135 2.08 -11.30 18.41
C GLY A 135 3.50 -11.34 17.83
N GLU A 136 3.62 -11.93 16.65
CA GLU A 136 4.90 -12.12 15.97
C GLU A 136 4.82 -11.61 14.54
N MET A 137 5.92 -11.05 14.05
CA MET A 137 6.09 -10.74 12.63
C MET A 137 6.11 -12.03 11.80
N ALA A 138 5.53 -12.00 10.62
CA ALA A 138 5.53 -13.15 9.74
C ALA A 138 6.92 -13.38 9.13
N LYS A 139 7.41 -14.62 9.21
CA LYS A 139 8.61 -15.03 8.47
C LYS A 139 8.34 -15.09 6.97
N PRO A 140 9.35 -14.89 6.12
CA PRO A 140 9.22 -15.08 4.69
C PRO A 140 8.73 -16.50 4.35
N ALA A 141 7.77 -16.60 3.42
CA ALA A 141 7.39 -17.89 2.87
C ALA A 141 8.42 -18.34 1.81
N SER A 142 8.47 -19.64 1.50
CA SER A 142 9.45 -20.20 0.56
C SER A 142 9.48 -19.47 -0.79
N TRP A 143 8.31 -19.19 -1.39
CA TRP A 143 8.24 -18.46 -2.65
C TRP A 143 8.85 -17.05 -2.59
N MET A 144 8.87 -16.39 -1.42
CA MET A 144 9.44 -15.06 -1.26
C MET A 144 10.97 -15.07 -1.38
N LEU A 145 11.60 -16.12 -0.86
CA LEU A 145 13.06 -16.29 -0.90
C LEU A 145 13.60 -16.53 -2.32
N HIS A 146 12.75 -17.08 -3.18
CA HIS A 146 13.11 -17.45 -4.58
C HIS A 146 12.34 -16.60 -5.60
N PHE A 147 11.81 -15.45 -5.20
CA PHE A 147 11.02 -14.62 -6.09
C PHE A 147 11.91 -13.86 -7.06
N ASP A 148 11.89 -14.26 -8.33
CA ASP A 148 12.46 -13.49 -9.42
C ASP A 148 11.45 -12.44 -9.87
N ARG A 149 11.87 -11.17 -9.89
CA ARG A 149 11.00 -10.11 -10.38
C ARG A 149 10.70 -10.36 -11.84
N PRO A 150 9.43 -10.37 -12.25
CA PRO A 150 9.12 -10.41 -13.66
C PRO A 150 9.76 -9.20 -14.33
N ASN A 151 10.61 -9.44 -15.30
CA ASN A 151 11.18 -8.40 -16.14
C ASN A 151 10.05 -7.83 -17.01
N ARG A 152 10.09 -6.54 -17.34
CA ARG A 152 9.09 -5.87 -18.19
C ARG A 152 8.93 -6.54 -19.57
N ASP A 153 9.95 -7.26 -19.98
CA ASP A 153 10.05 -7.92 -21.30
C ASP A 153 9.74 -9.42 -21.27
N ASP A 154 9.39 -9.96 -20.11
CA ASP A 154 9.17 -11.39 -19.96
C ASP A 154 7.70 -11.77 -20.24
N ALA A 155 7.48 -12.88 -20.93
CA ALA A 155 6.20 -13.43 -21.36
C ALA A 155 5.14 -13.66 -20.26
N THR A 156 5.44 -13.29 -19.02
CA THR A 156 4.50 -13.21 -17.89
C THR A 156 3.39 -12.16 -18.13
N LEU A 157 3.58 -11.24 -19.09
CA LEU A 157 2.51 -10.37 -19.60
C LEU A 157 1.37 -11.20 -20.22
N ASP A 158 1.62 -12.41 -20.69
CA ASP A 158 0.60 -13.28 -21.29
C ASP A 158 -0.42 -13.83 -20.27
N LEU A 159 -0.04 -13.95 -19.00
CA LEU A 159 -0.96 -14.26 -17.91
C LEU A 159 -1.91 -13.09 -17.56
N PHE A 160 -1.53 -11.87 -17.94
CA PHE A 160 -2.30 -10.65 -17.67
C PHE A 160 -3.10 -10.18 -18.90
N SER A 161 -2.71 -10.56 -20.11
CA SER A 161 -3.44 -10.24 -21.35
C SER A 161 -4.79 -10.94 -21.43
N LYS A 162 -4.97 -12.08 -20.75
CA LYS A 162 -6.23 -12.82 -20.67
C LYS A 162 -7.26 -12.22 -19.68
N THR A 163 -6.86 -11.27 -18.86
CA THR A 163 -7.80 -10.46 -18.08
C THR A 163 -7.84 -9.06 -18.70
N HIS A 164 -8.94 -8.72 -19.38
CA HIS A 164 -9.20 -7.44 -20.05
C HIS A 164 -9.11 -6.22 -19.11
N LEU A 165 -7.92 -5.88 -18.64
CA LEU A 165 -7.65 -4.69 -17.87
C LEU A 165 -6.62 -3.84 -18.63
N THR A 166 -7.14 -3.00 -19.53
CA THR A 166 -6.36 -1.93 -20.18
C THR A 166 -6.01 -0.86 -19.14
N PHE A 167 -4.74 -0.82 -18.72
CA PHE A 167 -4.20 0.34 -18.02
C PHE A 167 -3.89 1.44 -19.05
N LYS A 168 -4.65 2.54 -19.04
CA LYS A 168 -4.21 3.77 -19.70
C LYS A 168 -3.10 4.37 -18.82
N VAL A 169 -1.87 4.33 -19.30
CA VAL A 169 -0.77 5.10 -18.73
C VAL A 169 -1.03 6.56 -19.15
N PRO A 170 -1.20 7.51 -18.22
CA PRO A 170 -1.32 8.92 -18.61
C PRO A 170 0.02 9.39 -19.22
N PRO A 171 0.01 10.26 -20.25
CA PRO A 171 1.22 10.78 -20.81
C PRO A 171 2.01 11.60 -19.78
N ALA A 172 3.32 11.46 -19.80
CA ALA A 172 4.22 12.23 -18.97
C ALA A 172 3.98 13.74 -19.19
N LYS A 173 3.77 14.50 -18.12
CA LYS A 173 3.65 15.96 -18.20
C LYS A 173 4.95 16.53 -18.75
N PRO A 174 4.93 17.41 -19.79
CA PRO A 174 6.12 18.08 -20.27
C PRO A 174 6.67 18.98 -19.16
N GLY A 175 7.98 18.87 -18.92
CA GLY A 175 8.69 19.67 -17.93
C GLY A 175 8.43 21.16 -18.12
N ARG A 176 8.10 21.86 -17.03
CA ARG A 176 8.05 23.33 -17.02
C ARG A 176 9.46 23.84 -17.31
N SER A 177 9.64 24.39 -18.50
CA SER A 177 10.81 25.19 -18.84
C SER A 177 10.87 26.41 -17.90
N ALA A 178 11.95 26.51 -17.14
CA ALA A 178 12.26 27.71 -16.38
C ALA A 178 12.57 28.82 -17.37
N LYS A 179 11.72 29.85 -17.41
CA LYS A 179 12.08 31.13 -18.02
C LYS A 179 12.87 31.95 -17.01
N ARG A 180 14.04 32.36 -17.44
CA ARG A 180 14.88 33.39 -16.81
C ARG A 180 14.14 34.74 -16.70
#